data_44d187e71994e9967acb10bb21443988
#
_entry.id   44d187e71994e9967acb10bb21443988
#
_cell.length_a   1.000
_cell.length_b   1.000
_cell.length_c   1.000
_cell.angle_alpha   90.00
_cell.angle_beta   90.00
_cell.angle_gamma   90.00
#
_symmetry.space_group_name_H-M   'P 1'
#
loop_
_entity.id
_entity.type
_entity.pdbx_description
1 polymer ?
#
loop_
_entity_poly.entity_id
_entity_poly.type
_entity_poly.pdbx_seq_one_letter_code
_entity_poly.pdbx_strand_id
1 'polypeptide(L)'
;DNCNVEDNFSYEIEGWVLSESGRKVTVSVRTDADQELEYCVKRKNRVDLRNVLKTLEIPSDAGFTVSIEKIYKLRDLGCTFLELIADDGEEKQTIFHKEIQKILEEGGTTTLEGNLDIQEKKDDRMILWGWAYDKYDSAKIEVLDSKGQPVPFKMKREVRNDVNRLFHLDKERKCGYILSIRREDVKARKIIVRISNKMTAKEFPIDMKKFDRDNTTIGKYLKV
;
A
#
# COMPACT_ATOMS: atom_id res chain seq x y z
N ASP A 1 -5.55 -5.75 27.52
CA ASP A 1 -5.27 -4.73 26.54
C ASP A 1 -6.01 -5.10 25.27
N ASN A 2 -7.07 -4.36 24.93
CA ASN A 2 -7.86 -4.61 23.74
C ASN A 2 -7.20 -3.90 22.56
N CYS A 3 -6.50 -4.65 21.70
CA CYS A 3 -6.17 -4.18 20.36
C CYS A 3 -7.42 -4.36 19.48
N ASN A 4 -8.19 -3.32 19.28
CA ASN A 4 -9.19 -3.26 18.23
C ASN A 4 -8.49 -2.86 16.93
N VAL A 5 -8.24 -3.85 16.09
CA VAL A 5 -7.70 -3.63 14.74
C VAL A 5 -8.90 -3.45 13.81
N GLU A 6 -9.40 -2.22 13.68
CA GLU A 6 -10.44 -1.88 12.70
C GLU A 6 -9.88 -1.47 11.32
N ASP A 7 -8.57 -1.28 11.18
CA ASP A 7 -7.93 -0.94 9.91
C ASP A 7 -6.95 -2.01 9.46
N ASN A 8 -7.33 -2.70 8.39
CA ASN A 8 -6.67 -3.88 7.82
C ASN A 8 -5.26 -3.66 7.19
N PHE A 9 -4.51 -2.65 7.59
CA PHE A 9 -3.14 -2.46 7.13
C PHE A 9 -2.14 -2.62 8.27
N SER A 10 -2.22 -3.76 8.92
CA SER A 10 -1.21 -4.21 9.88
C SER A 10 -0.24 -5.17 9.20
N TYR A 11 1.04 -4.98 9.44
CA TYR A 11 2.03 -5.99 9.15
C TYR A 11 2.12 -6.92 10.35
N GLU A 12 1.83 -8.20 10.12
CA GLU A 12 1.82 -9.21 11.18
C GLU A 12 3.07 -10.08 11.12
N ILE A 13 3.71 -10.24 12.27
CA ILE A 13 4.86 -11.13 12.45
C ILE A 13 4.48 -12.16 13.50
N GLU A 14 4.48 -13.44 13.11
CA GLU A 14 4.22 -14.54 14.01
C GLU A 14 5.51 -15.29 14.34
N GLY A 15 5.62 -15.71 15.60
CA GLY A 15 6.77 -16.45 16.03
C GLY A 15 6.58 -17.08 17.40
N TRP A 16 7.69 -17.54 17.95
CA TRP A 16 7.77 -18.03 19.32
C TRP A 16 9.13 -17.66 19.91
N VAL A 17 9.19 -17.58 21.22
CA VAL A 17 10.40 -17.25 21.97
C VAL A 17 10.37 -17.93 23.34
N LEU A 18 11.50 -18.45 23.75
CA LEU A 18 11.71 -19.10 25.04
C LEU A 18 13.01 -18.57 25.65
N SER A 19 13.03 -18.44 26.97
CA SER A 19 14.25 -18.29 27.74
C SER A 19 14.74 -19.66 28.22
N GLU A 20 16.02 -19.97 28.06
CA GLU A 20 16.62 -21.19 28.57
C GLU A 20 16.53 -21.29 30.12
N SER A 21 16.50 -20.14 30.78
CA SER A 21 16.34 -20.04 32.22
C SER A 21 14.89 -20.16 32.70
N GLY A 22 13.92 -20.37 31.80
CA GLY A 22 12.48 -20.43 32.10
C GLY A 22 11.84 -19.11 32.48
N ARG A 23 12.54 -17.99 32.28
CA ARG A 23 12.02 -16.62 32.56
C ARG A 23 10.97 -16.20 31.54
N LYS A 24 10.12 -15.29 31.96
CA LYS A 24 9.16 -14.66 31.06
C LYS A 24 9.89 -13.76 30.07
N VAL A 25 9.72 -14.04 28.78
CA VAL A 25 10.30 -13.21 27.70
C VAL A 25 9.30 -12.17 27.25
N THR A 26 9.71 -10.91 27.14
CA THR A 26 8.96 -9.84 26.50
C THR A 26 9.40 -9.69 25.03
N VAL A 27 8.48 -9.30 24.17
CA VAL A 27 8.78 -8.98 22.77
C VAL A 27 8.40 -7.53 22.52
N SER A 28 9.34 -6.77 21.98
CA SER A 28 9.14 -5.37 21.63
C SER A 28 9.57 -5.09 20.20
N VAL A 29 9.06 -3.99 19.64
CA VAL A 29 9.39 -3.52 18.29
C VAL A 29 10.35 -2.37 18.39
N ARG A 30 11.36 -2.35 17.52
CA ARG A 30 12.33 -1.27 17.37
C ARG A 30 12.51 -0.89 15.91
N THR A 31 12.77 0.39 15.66
CA THR A 31 13.22 0.93 14.37
C THR A 31 14.46 1.78 14.57
N ASP A 32 15.06 2.23 13.48
CA ASP A 32 16.18 3.19 13.48
C ASP A 32 15.77 4.67 13.62
N ALA A 33 14.48 4.95 13.71
CA ALA A 33 13.97 6.28 14.03
C ALA A 33 13.52 6.34 15.51
N ASP A 34 13.84 7.44 16.19
CA ASP A 34 13.41 7.74 17.57
C ASP A 34 11.91 8.11 17.65
N GLN A 35 11.04 7.23 17.14
CA GLN A 35 9.60 7.47 17.16
C GLN A 35 8.84 6.33 17.81
N GLU A 36 7.83 6.68 18.59
CA GLU A 36 6.89 5.71 19.14
C GLU A 36 6.10 5.05 18.02
N LEU A 37 6.19 3.74 17.98
CA LEU A 37 5.43 2.86 17.10
C LEU A 37 4.18 2.37 17.79
N GLU A 38 3.05 2.49 17.11
CA GLU A 38 1.83 1.82 17.53
C GLU A 38 1.90 0.35 17.10
N TYR A 39 2.07 -0.55 18.05
CA TYR A 39 2.05 -1.99 17.81
C TYR A 39 1.37 -2.74 18.94
N CYS A 40 0.90 -3.93 18.62
CA CYS A 40 0.27 -4.85 19.57
C CYS A 40 0.98 -6.18 19.57
N VAL A 41 1.24 -6.73 20.76
CA VAL A 41 1.78 -8.08 20.91
C VAL A 41 0.72 -8.97 21.56
N LYS A 42 0.22 -9.95 20.80
CA LYS A 42 -0.68 -10.99 21.31
C LYS A 42 0.11 -12.26 21.59
N ARG A 43 -0.01 -12.79 22.78
CA ARG A 43 0.60 -14.08 23.14
C ARG A 43 -0.29 -15.24 22.71
N LYS A 44 0.35 -16.32 22.27
CA LYS A 44 -0.32 -17.53 21.77
C LYS A 44 0.24 -18.78 22.43
N ASN A 45 -0.62 -19.77 22.63
CA ASN A 45 -0.18 -21.10 23.02
C ASN A 45 0.36 -21.83 21.77
N ARG A 46 1.54 -22.40 21.89
CA ARG A 46 2.23 -23.17 20.84
C ARG A 46 2.40 -24.62 21.27
N VAL A 47 1.29 -25.36 21.31
CA VAL A 47 1.26 -26.78 21.69
C VAL A 47 2.16 -27.63 20.78
N ASP A 48 2.32 -27.22 19.53
CA ASP A 48 3.19 -27.86 18.53
C ASP A 48 4.66 -27.91 18.96
N LEU A 49 5.14 -26.89 19.68
CA LEU A 49 6.53 -26.82 20.15
C LEU A 49 6.87 -27.94 21.15
N ARG A 50 5.90 -28.44 21.91
CA ARG A 50 6.10 -29.57 22.85
C ARG A 50 6.56 -30.83 22.14
N ASN A 51 6.16 -31.02 20.89
CA ASN A 51 6.56 -32.16 20.08
C ASN A 51 7.98 -32.00 19.50
N VAL A 52 8.44 -30.78 19.32
CA VAL A 52 9.74 -30.44 18.71
C VAL A 52 10.81 -30.28 19.80
N LEU A 53 10.47 -29.62 20.91
CA LEU A 53 11.38 -29.28 22.00
C LEU A 53 11.09 -30.12 23.24
N LYS A 54 11.23 -31.44 23.09
CA LYS A 54 10.84 -32.46 24.12
C LYS A 54 11.50 -32.29 25.49
N THR A 55 12.61 -31.58 25.57
CA THR A 55 13.42 -31.41 26.78
C THR A 55 13.14 -30.09 27.51
N LEU A 56 12.32 -29.21 26.97
CA LEU A 56 12.01 -27.89 27.55
C LEU A 56 10.55 -27.83 28.01
N GLU A 57 10.32 -27.21 29.16
CA GLU A 57 8.98 -26.80 29.57
C GLU A 57 8.55 -25.61 28.71
N ILE A 58 7.52 -25.82 27.89
CA ILE A 58 7.00 -24.79 27.00
C ILE A 58 5.90 -24.00 27.72
N PRO A 59 6.11 -22.72 28.04
CA PRO A 59 5.08 -21.86 28.59
C PRO A 59 3.86 -21.76 27.68
N SER A 60 2.67 -21.54 28.23
CA SER A 60 1.43 -21.41 27.46
C SER A 60 1.40 -20.15 26.59
N ASP A 61 2.30 -19.19 26.82
CA ASP A 61 2.44 -17.93 26.13
C ASP A 61 3.74 -17.82 25.31
N ALA A 62 4.38 -18.97 24.98
CA ALA A 62 5.62 -19.00 24.20
C ALA A 62 5.49 -18.40 22.79
N GLY A 63 4.33 -18.56 22.16
CA GLY A 63 4.04 -17.96 20.87
C GLY A 63 3.63 -16.49 20.96
N PHE A 64 3.86 -15.77 19.87
CA PHE A 64 3.40 -14.38 19.75
C PHE A 64 2.93 -14.07 18.33
N THR A 65 2.06 -13.05 18.23
CA THR A 65 1.81 -12.28 17.01
C THR A 65 2.05 -10.83 17.34
N VAL A 66 2.92 -10.18 16.59
CA VAL A 66 3.13 -8.74 16.62
C VAL A 66 2.39 -8.13 15.44
N SER A 67 1.44 -7.23 15.70
CA SER A 67 0.73 -6.46 14.67
C SER A 67 1.20 -5.01 14.73
N ILE A 68 1.71 -4.51 13.62
CA ILE A 68 2.21 -3.14 13.48
C ILE A 68 1.28 -2.40 12.54
N GLU A 69 0.59 -1.39 13.06
CA GLU A 69 -0.32 -0.60 12.26
C GLU A 69 0.42 0.40 11.36
N LYS A 70 -0.16 0.64 10.19
CA LYS A 70 0.29 1.70 9.27
C LYS A 70 1.80 1.63 8.95
N ILE A 71 2.32 0.41 8.73
CA ILE A 71 3.75 0.14 8.44
C ILE A 71 4.33 1.09 7.36
N TYR A 72 3.52 1.53 6.39
CA TYR A 72 3.93 2.48 5.35
C TYR A 72 4.37 3.84 5.91
N LYS A 73 3.83 4.27 7.06
CA LYS A 73 4.22 5.52 7.70
C LYS A 73 5.67 5.50 8.18
N LEU A 74 6.19 4.32 8.52
CA LEU A 74 7.58 4.18 8.96
C LEU A 74 8.57 4.65 7.91
N ARG A 75 8.31 4.34 6.62
CA ARG A 75 9.13 4.85 5.54
C ARG A 75 9.07 6.37 5.41
N ASP A 76 7.89 6.96 5.56
CA ASP A 76 7.71 8.41 5.50
C ASP A 76 8.42 9.13 6.65
N LEU A 77 8.61 8.43 7.76
CA LEU A 77 9.36 8.88 8.93
C LEU A 77 10.86 8.65 8.81
N GLY A 78 11.32 8.10 7.68
CA GLY A 78 12.73 7.83 7.42
C GLY A 78 13.27 6.55 8.04
N CYS A 79 12.40 5.66 8.55
CA CYS A 79 12.82 4.37 9.06
C CYS A 79 13.32 3.49 7.91
N THR A 80 14.46 2.84 8.11
CA THR A 80 15.05 1.94 7.11
C THR A 80 14.82 0.47 7.46
N PHE A 81 14.73 0.12 8.74
CA PHE A 81 14.50 -1.25 9.19
C PHE A 81 13.53 -1.34 10.37
N LEU A 82 12.99 -2.54 10.52
CA LEU A 82 12.16 -3.00 11.63
C LEU A 82 12.82 -4.18 12.31
N GLU A 83 12.87 -4.16 13.63
CA GLU A 83 13.38 -5.27 14.45
C GLU A 83 12.38 -5.69 15.51
N LEU A 84 12.39 -6.98 15.85
CA LEU A 84 11.80 -7.49 17.08
C LEU A 84 12.91 -7.86 18.06
N ILE A 85 12.77 -7.39 19.27
CA ILE A 85 13.68 -7.64 20.38
C ILE A 85 12.96 -8.56 21.38
N ALA A 86 13.55 -9.68 21.67
CA ALA A 86 13.19 -10.53 22.79
C ALA A 86 14.06 -10.13 24.00
N ASP A 87 13.43 -10.02 25.18
CA ASP A 87 14.09 -9.58 26.41
C ASP A 87 13.55 -10.44 27.57
N ASP A 88 14.43 -11.19 28.24
CA ASP A 88 14.06 -12.02 29.42
C ASP A 88 14.48 -11.36 30.76
N GLY A 89 14.90 -10.10 30.69
CA GLY A 89 15.33 -9.31 31.84
C GLY A 89 16.83 -9.37 32.14
N GLU A 90 17.54 -10.36 31.61
CA GLU A 90 19.01 -10.45 31.69
C GLU A 90 19.65 -10.29 30.32
N GLU A 91 19.04 -10.87 29.30
CA GLU A 91 19.57 -10.87 27.95
C GLU A 91 18.55 -10.31 26.96
N LYS A 92 19.05 -9.54 25.97
CA LYS A 92 18.27 -9.01 24.86
C LYS A 92 18.81 -9.54 23.55
N GLN A 93 17.92 -10.08 22.74
CA GLN A 93 18.28 -10.63 21.44
C GLN A 93 17.36 -10.07 20.33
N THR A 94 17.95 -9.68 19.20
CA THR A 94 17.19 -9.40 17.98
C THR A 94 16.75 -10.73 17.37
N ILE A 95 15.44 -10.98 17.35
CA ILE A 95 14.84 -12.21 16.83
C ILE A 95 14.25 -12.04 15.44
N PHE A 96 14.13 -10.79 14.97
CA PHE A 96 13.67 -10.45 13.62
C PHE A 96 14.33 -9.14 13.20
N HIS A 97 14.79 -9.06 11.95
CA HIS A 97 15.32 -7.85 11.34
C HIS A 97 14.94 -7.83 9.87
N LYS A 98 14.31 -6.75 9.41
CA LYS A 98 13.91 -6.62 8.01
C LYS A 98 13.87 -5.15 7.58
N GLU A 99 14.30 -4.89 6.35
CA GLU A 99 14.19 -3.57 5.73
C GLU A 99 12.73 -3.21 5.48
N ILE A 100 12.32 -2.00 5.84
CA ILE A 100 10.94 -1.50 5.63
C ILE A 100 10.55 -1.59 4.16
N GLN A 101 11.46 -1.26 3.26
CA GLN A 101 11.20 -1.33 1.82
C GLN A 101 10.83 -2.76 1.39
N LYS A 102 11.55 -3.77 1.86
CA LYS A 102 11.23 -5.18 1.55
C LYS A 102 9.90 -5.64 2.14
N ILE A 103 9.57 -5.18 3.35
CA ILE A 103 8.26 -5.45 3.95
C ILE A 103 7.14 -4.92 3.06
N LEU A 104 7.28 -3.69 2.57
CA LEU A 104 6.29 -3.05 1.72
C LEU A 104 6.17 -3.73 0.35
N GLU A 105 7.28 -4.20 -0.22
CA GLU A 105 7.31 -4.92 -1.50
C GLU A 105 6.68 -6.32 -1.39
N GLU A 106 7.01 -7.08 -0.36
CA GLU A 106 6.51 -8.44 -0.13
C GLU A 106 5.05 -8.47 0.34
N GLY A 107 4.63 -7.44 1.06
CA GLY A 107 3.27 -7.33 1.58
C GLY A 107 2.18 -7.31 0.51
N GLY A 108 2.57 -7.18 -0.77
CA GLY A 108 1.66 -7.30 -1.93
C GLY A 108 0.46 -6.36 -1.91
N THR A 109 0.38 -5.53 -0.91
CA THR A 109 -0.74 -4.64 -0.65
C THR A 109 -0.52 -3.34 -1.41
N THR A 110 -0.70 -3.42 -2.71
CA THR A 110 -0.99 -2.21 -3.47
C THR A 110 -2.34 -1.70 -2.98
N THR A 111 -2.28 -0.80 -2.02
CA THR A 111 -3.47 -0.08 -1.55
C THR A 111 -4.03 0.80 -2.65
N LEU A 112 -3.19 1.08 -3.64
CA LEU A 112 -3.48 1.89 -4.79
C LEU A 112 -4.13 1.06 -5.89
N GLU A 113 -5.38 1.37 -6.19
CA GLU A 113 -6.11 0.84 -7.33
C GLU A 113 -6.52 1.95 -8.29
N GLY A 114 -6.60 1.63 -9.57
CA GLY A 114 -7.03 2.59 -10.57
C GLY A 114 -6.98 2.05 -11.98
N ASN A 115 -7.74 2.71 -12.84
CA ASN A 115 -7.84 2.38 -14.26
C ASN A 115 -8.11 3.64 -15.11
N LEU A 116 -7.75 3.55 -16.38
CA LEU A 116 -8.12 4.48 -17.42
C LEU A 116 -9.19 3.81 -18.30
N ASP A 117 -10.45 4.24 -18.17
CA ASP A 117 -11.57 3.56 -18.80
C ASP A 117 -11.82 4.00 -20.24
N ILE A 118 -11.88 5.32 -20.47
CA ILE A 118 -12.30 5.92 -21.74
C ILE A 118 -11.34 7.01 -22.17
N GLN A 119 -11.12 7.10 -23.47
CA GLN A 119 -10.38 8.18 -24.13
C GLN A 119 -11.27 8.71 -25.25
N GLU A 120 -11.52 10.01 -25.28
CA GLU A 120 -12.33 10.67 -26.28
C GLU A 120 -11.65 11.93 -26.79
N LYS A 121 -11.80 12.20 -28.08
CA LYS A 121 -11.44 13.49 -28.68
C LYS A 121 -12.66 14.39 -28.70
N LYS A 122 -12.53 15.56 -28.09
CA LYS A 122 -13.56 16.61 -28.14
C LYS A 122 -12.92 17.93 -28.53
N ASP A 123 -13.17 18.36 -29.77
CA ASP A 123 -12.55 19.53 -30.37
C ASP A 123 -11.00 19.46 -30.34
N ASP A 124 -10.36 20.42 -29.69
CA ASP A 124 -8.92 20.52 -29.49
C ASP A 124 -8.43 19.78 -28.24
N ARG A 125 -9.32 19.03 -27.55
CA ARG A 125 -9.04 18.43 -26.25
C ARG A 125 -9.14 16.92 -26.30
N MET A 126 -8.26 16.29 -25.55
CA MET A 126 -8.39 14.92 -25.15
C MET A 126 -9.07 14.86 -23.79
N ILE A 127 -10.15 14.10 -23.70
CA ILE A 127 -10.87 13.84 -22.47
C ILE A 127 -10.62 12.39 -22.08
N LEU A 128 -10.15 12.19 -20.86
CA LEU A 128 -9.83 10.89 -20.31
C LEU A 128 -10.68 10.66 -19.06
N TRP A 129 -11.36 9.53 -19.01
CA TRP A 129 -12.13 9.09 -17.84
C TRP A 129 -11.45 7.90 -17.20
N GLY A 130 -11.48 7.87 -15.91
CA GLY A 130 -10.98 6.75 -15.15
C GLY A 130 -11.36 6.86 -13.69
N TRP A 131 -10.75 5.99 -12.91
CA TRP A 131 -10.90 6.00 -11.47
C TRP A 131 -9.57 5.65 -10.80
N ALA A 132 -9.40 6.18 -9.61
CA ALA A 132 -8.25 5.92 -8.78
C ALA A 132 -8.61 6.12 -7.32
N TYR A 133 -8.24 5.17 -6.49
CA TYR A 133 -8.30 5.33 -5.05
C TYR A 133 -7.08 4.70 -4.40
N ASP A 134 -6.73 5.23 -3.26
CA ASP A 134 -5.85 4.58 -2.30
C ASP A 134 -6.65 4.30 -1.04
N LYS A 135 -6.42 3.16 -0.41
CA LYS A 135 -7.18 2.77 0.78
C LYS A 135 -6.94 3.74 1.94
N TYR A 136 -5.75 4.27 2.05
CA TYR A 136 -5.29 5.05 3.22
C TYR A 136 -4.91 6.50 2.90
N ASP A 137 -4.74 6.85 1.63
CA ASP A 137 -4.35 8.19 1.19
C ASP A 137 -5.15 8.64 -0.04
N SER A 138 -4.88 9.82 -0.53
CA SER A 138 -5.41 10.30 -1.79
C SER A 138 -4.52 9.82 -2.95
N ALA A 139 -5.09 9.07 -3.90
CA ALA A 139 -4.38 8.75 -5.13
C ALA A 139 -4.05 10.02 -5.92
N LYS A 140 -2.76 10.27 -6.15
CA LYS A 140 -2.27 11.36 -7.00
C LYS A 140 -2.41 10.96 -8.46
N ILE A 141 -2.85 11.90 -9.30
CA ILE A 141 -2.93 11.70 -10.75
C ILE A 141 -2.07 12.75 -11.43
N GLU A 142 -1.21 12.29 -12.31
CA GLU A 142 -0.30 13.10 -13.10
C GLU A 142 -0.42 12.74 -14.58
N VAL A 143 -0.15 13.69 -15.45
CA VAL A 143 0.04 13.44 -16.89
C VAL A 143 1.46 13.81 -17.23
N LEU A 144 2.21 12.86 -17.77
CA LEU A 144 3.62 13.02 -18.10
C LEU A 144 3.83 12.79 -19.60
N ASP A 145 4.81 13.46 -20.17
CA ASP A 145 5.29 13.15 -21.51
C ASP A 145 6.24 11.93 -21.52
N SER A 146 6.72 11.52 -22.67
CA SER A 146 7.66 10.40 -22.83
C SER A 146 9.04 10.63 -22.19
N LYS A 147 9.33 11.84 -21.73
CA LYS A 147 10.55 12.21 -21.01
C LYS A 147 10.30 12.37 -19.50
N GLY A 148 9.08 12.06 -19.05
CA GLY A 148 8.69 12.23 -17.65
C GLY A 148 8.38 13.68 -17.25
N GLN A 149 8.27 14.60 -18.23
CA GLN A 149 7.91 16.00 -17.92
C GLN A 149 6.40 16.14 -17.76
N PRO A 150 5.92 16.96 -16.81
CA PRO A 150 4.50 17.15 -16.59
C PRO A 150 3.84 17.85 -17.79
N VAL A 151 2.70 17.30 -18.19
CA VAL A 151 1.81 17.88 -19.20
C VAL A 151 0.66 18.59 -18.49
N PRO A 152 0.34 19.85 -18.82
CA PRO A 152 -0.77 20.57 -18.20
C PRO A 152 -2.12 19.91 -18.49
N PHE A 153 -2.97 19.81 -17.48
CA PHE A 153 -4.34 19.27 -17.61
C PHE A 153 -5.29 19.92 -16.62
N LYS A 154 -6.59 19.84 -16.92
CA LYS A 154 -7.66 20.14 -15.94
C LYS A 154 -8.24 18.82 -15.45
N MET A 155 -8.51 18.72 -14.15
CA MET A 155 -9.09 17.54 -13.53
C MET A 155 -10.39 17.87 -12.80
N LYS A 156 -11.38 17.01 -12.98
CA LYS A 156 -12.60 16.95 -12.16
C LYS A 156 -12.65 15.59 -11.48
N ARG A 157 -12.93 15.58 -10.17
CA ARG A 157 -13.22 14.36 -9.43
C ARG A 157 -14.73 14.12 -9.39
N GLU A 158 -15.12 12.86 -9.46
CA GLU A 158 -16.52 12.45 -9.40
C GLU A 158 -16.71 11.15 -8.60
N VAL A 159 -17.94 10.93 -8.17
CA VAL A 159 -18.32 9.68 -7.50
C VAL A 159 -18.50 8.58 -8.54
N ARG A 160 -17.93 7.42 -8.30
CA ARG A 160 -18.07 6.21 -9.12
C ARG A 160 -18.73 5.12 -8.28
N ASN A 161 -20.05 5.06 -8.34
CA ASN A 161 -20.84 4.12 -7.52
C ASN A 161 -20.50 2.65 -7.81
N ASP A 162 -20.12 2.33 -9.04
CA ASP A 162 -19.66 1.00 -9.44
C ASP A 162 -18.35 0.63 -8.73
N VAL A 163 -17.38 1.52 -8.76
CA VAL A 163 -16.08 1.35 -8.09
C VAL A 163 -16.23 1.34 -6.58
N ASN A 164 -16.99 2.28 -6.03
CA ASN A 164 -17.21 2.36 -4.58
C ASN A 164 -17.86 1.08 -4.04
N ARG A 165 -18.79 0.49 -4.79
CA ARG A 165 -19.41 -0.79 -4.43
C ARG A 165 -18.44 -1.96 -4.54
N LEU A 166 -17.65 -2.02 -5.62
CA LEU A 166 -16.68 -3.11 -5.86
C LEU A 166 -15.64 -3.21 -4.76
N PHE A 167 -15.15 -2.06 -4.29
CA PHE A 167 -14.07 -1.98 -3.29
C PHE A 167 -14.56 -1.66 -1.87
N HIS A 168 -15.88 -1.73 -1.64
CA HIS A 168 -16.50 -1.43 -0.35
C HIS A 168 -16.12 -0.05 0.22
N LEU A 169 -16.01 0.95 -0.65
CA LEU A 169 -15.70 2.32 -0.28
C LEU A 169 -16.98 3.07 0.16
N ASP A 170 -16.76 4.22 0.81
CA ASP A 170 -17.84 5.16 1.10
C ASP A 170 -18.57 5.55 -0.19
N LYS A 171 -19.92 5.59 -0.13
CA LYS A 171 -20.77 5.87 -1.29
C LYS A 171 -20.52 7.26 -1.91
N GLU A 172 -20.06 8.21 -1.13
CA GLU A 172 -19.75 9.56 -1.58
C GLU A 172 -18.28 9.76 -1.99
N ARG A 173 -17.46 8.72 -1.87
CA ARG A 173 -16.05 8.82 -2.20
C ARG A 173 -15.85 9.13 -3.69
N LYS A 174 -15.14 10.25 -3.96
CA LYS A 174 -14.84 10.73 -5.31
C LYS A 174 -13.61 10.03 -5.87
N CYS A 175 -13.72 8.73 -6.17
CA CYS A 175 -12.64 7.95 -6.76
C CYS A 175 -12.53 8.10 -8.29
N GLY A 176 -13.60 8.55 -8.98
CA GLY A 176 -13.55 8.84 -10.40
C GLY A 176 -12.78 10.11 -10.73
N TYR A 177 -12.21 10.16 -11.92
CA TYR A 177 -11.58 11.36 -12.46
C TYR A 177 -11.90 11.57 -13.93
N ILE A 178 -11.96 12.84 -14.33
CA ILE A 178 -12.02 13.28 -15.71
C ILE A 178 -10.86 14.24 -15.94
N LEU A 179 -9.97 13.89 -16.88
CA LEU A 179 -8.87 14.74 -17.28
C LEU A 179 -9.19 15.41 -18.61
N SER A 180 -8.93 16.68 -18.73
CA SER A 180 -9.03 17.45 -19.98
C SER A 180 -7.67 18.04 -20.34
N ILE A 181 -7.10 17.57 -21.44
CA ILE A 181 -5.75 17.91 -21.90
C ILE A 181 -5.92 18.60 -23.26
N ARG A 182 -5.35 19.80 -23.44
CA ARG A 182 -5.34 20.44 -24.76
C ARG A 182 -4.32 19.77 -25.66
N ARG A 183 -4.67 19.62 -26.93
CA ARG A 183 -3.75 19.02 -27.90
C ARG A 183 -2.46 19.84 -28.08
N GLU A 184 -2.55 21.17 -28.02
CA GLU A 184 -1.42 22.09 -28.13
C GLU A 184 -0.38 21.93 -26.99
N ASP A 185 -0.84 21.53 -25.79
CA ASP A 185 0.03 21.32 -24.63
C ASP A 185 0.85 20.04 -24.75
N VAL A 186 0.51 19.15 -25.70
CA VAL A 186 1.17 17.85 -25.88
C VAL A 186 2.11 17.90 -27.10
N LYS A 187 3.40 18.10 -26.83
CA LYS A 187 4.44 18.06 -27.89
C LYS A 187 4.95 16.65 -28.16
N ALA A 188 4.74 15.75 -27.23
CA ALA A 188 5.23 14.36 -27.30
C ALA A 188 4.31 13.47 -28.12
N ARG A 189 4.89 12.41 -28.70
CA ARG A 189 4.14 11.38 -29.43
C ARG A 189 3.36 10.44 -28.49
N LYS A 190 3.78 10.33 -27.25
CA LYS A 190 3.15 9.53 -26.19
C LYS A 190 3.05 10.36 -24.93
N ILE A 191 1.97 10.18 -24.22
CA ILE A 191 1.81 10.64 -22.84
C ILE A 191 1.49 9.46 -21.95
N ILE A 192 1.69 9.66 -20.65
CA ILE A 192 1.44 8.66 -19.62
C ILE A 192 0.53 9.28 -18.57
N VAL A 193 -0.63 8.69 -18.35
CA VAL A 193 -1.42 8.99 -17.14
C VAL A 193 -0.85 8.13 -16.03
N ARG A 194 -0.32 8.77 -15.01
CA ARG A 194 0.26 8.12 -13.84
C ARG A 194 -0.66 8.31 -12.65
N ILE A 195 -1.08 7.21 -12.06
CA ILE A 195 -1.79 7.17 -10.79
C ILE A 195 -0.78 6.68 -9.75
N SER A 196 -0.56 7.46 -8.70
CA SER A 196 0.47 7.13 -7.70
C SER A 196 0.01 7.42 -6.28
N ASN A 197 0.59 6.71 -5.34
CA ASN A 197 0.66 7.05 -3.94
C ASN A 197 2.15 7.17 -3.53
N LYS A 198 2.43 7.23 -2.24
CA LYS A 198 3.80 7.30 -1.72
C LYS A 198 4.65 6.05 -1.97
N MET A 199 4.01 4.91 -2.27
CA MET A 199 4.66 3.59 -2.32
C MET A 199 4.76 3.00 -3.73
N THR A 200 3.77 3.28 -4.58
CA THR A 200 3.65 2.65 -5.89
C THR A 200 2.99 3.57 -6.91
N ALA A 201 3.12 3.21 -8.18
CA ALA A 201 2.45 3.89 -9.27
C ALA A 201 1.94 2.90 -10.31
N LYS A 202 0.80 3.24 -10.92
CA LYS A 202 0.25 2.59 -12.13
C LYS A 202 0.33 3.56 -13.29
N GLU A 203 0.80 3.12 -14.45
CA GLU A 203 1.02 3.95 -15.62
C GLU A 203 0.18 3.46 -16.80
N PHE A 204 -0.49 4.40 -17.45
CA PHE A 204 -1.36 4.16 -18.61
C PHE A 204 -0.83 4.95 -19.80
N PRO A 205 -0.06 4.32 -20.70
CA PRO A 205 0.49 4.98 -21.87
C PRO A 205 -0.58 5.24 -22.93
N ILE A 206 -0.58 6.44 -23.52
CA ILE A 206 -1.48 6.88 -24.57
C ILE A 206 -0.67 7.28 -25.80
N ASP A 207 -0.96 6.66 -26.96
CA ASP A 207 -0.35 7.02 -28.23
C ASP A 207 -1.14 8.18 -28.90
N MET A 208 -0.52 9.34 -28.97
CA MET A 208 -1.12 10.53 -29.56
C MET A 208 -1.40 10.41 -31.05
N LYS A 209 -0.70 9.52 -31.78
CA LYS A 209 -1.01 9.25 -33.18
C LYS A 209 -2.38 8.61 -33.38
N LYS A 210 -2.79 7.72 -32.49
CA LYS A 210 -4.13 7.15 -32.51
C LYS A 210 -5.17 8.22 -32.25
N PHE A 211 -4.89 9.09 -31.28
CA PHE A 211 -5.75 10.22 -30.97
C PHE A 211 -5.91 11.20 -32.14
N ASP A 212 -4.85 11.49 -32.88
CA ASP A 212 -4.88 12.41 -34.04
C ASP A 212 -5.65 11.82 -35.25
N ARG A 213 -5.70 10.49 -35.37
CA ARG A 213 -6.34 9.81 -36.53
C ARG A 213 -7.81 9.49 -36.32
N ASP A 214 -8.22 9.20 -35.11
CA ASP A 214 -9.56 8.70 -34.83
C ASP A 214 -10.48 9.81 -34.31
N ASN A 215 -11.52 10.09 -35.09
CA ASN A 215 -12.70 10.82 -34.62
C ASN A 215 -13.67 9.89 -33.84
N THR A 216 -13.25 8.67 -33.54
CA THR A 216 -14.11 7.63 -32.97
C THR A 216 -13.71 7.35 -31.52
N THR A 217 -14.73 7.21 -30.69
CA THR A 217 -14.65 6.78 -29.30
C THR A 217 -14.02 5.39 -29.21
N ILE A 218 -12.82 5.30 -28.65
CA ILE A 218 -12.22 4.00 -28.34
C ILE A 218 -12.59 3.65 -26.90
N GLY A 219 -13.78 3.12 -26.72
CA GLY A 219 -14.19 2.47 -25.47
C GLY A 219 -13.80 1.00 -25.49
N LYS A 220 -12.81 0.59 -24.73
CA LYS A 220 -12.66 -0.80 -24.32
C LYS A 220 -13.24 -0.95 -22.93
N TYR A 221 -14.46 -1.43 -22.86
CA TYR A 221 -15.02 -1.96 -21.61
C TYR A 221 -14.26 -3.24 -21.27
N LEU A 222 -13.39 -3.21 -20.29
CA LEU A 222 -12.98 -4.42 -19.59
C LEU A 222 -14.14 -4.80 -18.66
N LYS A 223 -14.91 -5.82 -19.06
CA LYS A 223 -15.81 -6.52 -18.14
C LYS A 223 -14.92 -7.27 -17.13
N VAL A 224 -15.06 -6.90 -15.87
CA VAL A 224 -14.63 -7.71 -14.72
C VAL A 224 -15.73 -8.72 -14.42
#